data_051c6f330210ebc36a5cae0566545d1d
#
_entry.id   051c6f330210ebc36a5cae0566545d1d
#
_cell.length_a   1.000
_cell.length_b   1.000
_cell.length_c   1.000
_cell.angle_alpha   90.00
_cell.angle_beta   90.00
_cell.angle_gamma   90.00
#
_symmetry.space_group_name_H-M   'P 1'
#
loop_
_entity.id
_entity.type
_entity.pdbx_description
1 polymer ?
#
loop_
_entity_poly.entity_id
_entity_poly.type
_entity_poly.pdbx_seq_one_letter_code
_entity_poly.pdbx_strand_id
1 'polypeptide(L)'
;MYKAGKHRLLDTIIDGLQDKKGHDIVIVDLSGIDDTICTYFVIAQGGSPTQVHALAMSVGDKARELCGARPLAVDGLRNSNWVAMDYADIIVHIFLPEERAFYDIEHLWADAEITEIPDLD
;
A
#
# COMPACT_ATOMS: atom_id res chain seq x y z
N MET A 1 7.22 3.99 14.32
CA MET A 1 6.09 3.02 14.38
C MET A 1 4.82 3.70 13.91
N TYR A 2 4.05 3.01 13.08
CA TYR A 2 2.77 3.53 12.61
C TYR A 2 1.77 3.67 13.75
N LYS A 3 1.08 4.82 13.80
CA LYS A 3 -0.03 5.05 14.73
C LYS A 3 -1.20 5.64 13.95
N ALA A 4 -2.36 5.02 14.05
CA ALA A 4 -3.57 5.53 13.42
C ALA A 4 -3.88 6.95 13.91
N GLY A 5 -4.31 7.81 12.99
CA GLY A 5 -4.64 9.20 13.28
C GLY A 5 -3.46 10.17 13.21
N LYS A 6 -2.23 9.70 13.02
CA LYS A 6 -1.05 10.55 12.99
C LYS A 6 -0.60 10.95 11.58
N HIS A 7 -1.01 10.20 10.57
CA HIS A 7 -0.63 10.47 9.18
C HIS A 7 -1.87 10.33 8.30
N ARG A 8 -2.45 11.45 7.92
CA ARG A 8 -3.74 11.47 7.23
C ARG A 8 -3.76 10.70 5.92
N LEU A 9 -2.76 10.90 5.06
CA LEU A 9 -2.70 10.18 3.78
C LEU A 9 -2.52 8.68 3.99
N LEU A 10 -1.66 8.28 4.91
CA LEU A 10 -1.44 6.88 5.21
C LEU A 10 -2.73 6.22 5.71
N ASP A 11 -3.43 6.86 6.64
CA ASP A 11 -4.71 6.35 7.17
C ASP A 11 -5.76 6.25 6.05
N THR A 12 -5.80 7.23 5.14
CA THR A 12 -6.73 7.24 4.03
C THR A 12 -6.45 6.11 3.04
N ILE A 13 -5.18 5.81 2.78
CA ILE A 13 -4.76 4.69 1.94
C ILE A 13 -5.23 3.36 2.56
N ILE A 14 -4.99 3.19 3.85
CA ILE A 14 -5.45 1.98 4.57
C ILE A 14 -6.96 1.83 4.48
N ASP A 15 -7.69 2.92 4.69
CA ASP A 15 -9.15 2.94 4.54
C ASP A 15 -9.59 2.50 3.15
N GLY A 16 -8.93 3.00 2.13
CA GLY A 16 -9.23 2.64 0.74
C GLY A 16 -9.03 1.16 0.47
N LEU A 17 -7.97 0.58 1.03
CA LEU A 17 -7.70 -0.85 0.90
C LEU A 17 -8.73 -1.69 1.65
N GLN A 18 -9.07 -1.30 2.87
CA GLN A 18 -10.06 -2.03 3.67
C GLN A 18 -11.47 -1.96 3.06
N ASP A 19 -11.81 -0.83 2.44
CA ASP A 19 -13.12 -0.61 1.83
C ASP A 19 -13.41 -1.61 0.70
N LYS A 20 -12.40 -2.08 0.01
CA LYS A 20 -12.51 -3.10 -1.04
C LYS A 20 -11.95 -4.45 -0.60
N LYS A 21 -11.89 -4.67 0.71
CA LYS A 21 -11.52 -5.95 1.33
C LYS A 21 -10.13 -6.45 0.92
N GLY A 22 -9.17 -5.53 0.88
CA GLY A 22 -7.77 -5.89 0.73
C GLY A 22 -7.33 -6.78 1.89
N HIS A 23 -6.50 -7.78 1.59
CA HIS A 23 -6.04 -8.75 2.57
C HIS A 23 -4.57 -8.54 2.92
N ASP A 24 -4.21 -9.00 4.12
CA ASP A 24 -2.82 -9.02 4.60
C ASP A 24 -2.13 -7.68 4.42
N ILE A 25 -2.82 -6.62 4.82
CA ILE A 25 -2.31 -5.25 4.73
C ILE A 25 -1.22 -5.07 5.77
N VAL A 26 -0.05 -4.60 5.32
CA VAL A 26 1.04 -4.24 6.23
C VAL A 26 1.57 -2.86 5.89
N ILE A 27 2.08 -2.17 6.91
CA ILE A 27 2.81 -0.93 6.77
C ILE A 27 4.25 -1.20 7.14
N VAL A 28 5.17 -0.93 6.22
CA VAL A 28 6.61 -1.04 6.45
C VAL A 28 7.13 0.36 6.71
N ASP A 29 7.57 0.62 7.93
CA ASP A 29 8.07 1.93 8.34
C ASP A 29 9.57 2.02 8.05
N LEU A 30 9.93 2.85 7.09
CA LEU A 30 11.31 3.06 6.66
C LEU A 30 11.91 4.36 7.22
N SER A 31 11.18 5.06 8.09
CA SER A 31 11.59 6.38 8.56
C SER A 31 12.90 6.39 9.35
N GLY A 32 13.26 5.26 9.97
CA GLY A 32 14.51 5.12 10.73
C GLY A 32 15.66 4.57 9.90
N ILE A 33 15.50 4.39 8.60
CA ILE A 33 16.49 3.77 7.72
C ILE A 33 16.99 4.82 6.72
N ASP A 34 18.31 4.97 6.64
CA ASP A 34 18.93 5.92 5.72
C ASP A 34 18.85 5.44 4.26
N ASP A 35 18.84 6.38 3.34
CA ASP A 35 18.91 6.15 1.89
C ASP A 35 17.74 5.35 1.32
N THR A 36 16.56 5.47 1.92
CA THR A 36 15.34 4.89 1.36
C THR A 36 14.64 5.89 0.45
N ILE A 37 13.85 5.35 -0.50
CA ILE A 37 13.16 6.17 -1.50
C ILE A 37 11.85 6.77 -0.98
N CYS A 38 11.36 6.30 0.16
CA CYS A 38 10.13 6.77 0.76
C CYS A 38 10.13 6.52 2.27
N THR A 39 9.13 7.06 2.96
CA THR A 39 9.00 6.88 4.41
C THR A 39 8.25 5.59 4.75
N TYR A 40 7.25 5.24 3.95
CA TYR A 40 6.45 4.04 4.20
C TYR A 40 6.21 3.26 2.91
N PHE A 41 6.25 1.94 3.01
CA PHE A 41 5.55 1.08 2.05
C PHE A 41 4.24 0.66 2.69
N VAL A 42 3.18 0.63 1.89
CA VAL A 42 1.93 -0.03 2.25
C VAL A 42 1.76 -1.20 1.28
N ILE A 43 1.63 -2.39 1.82
CA ILE A 43 1.53 -3.61 1.01
C ILE A 43 0.22 -4.30 1.32
N ALA A 44 -0.50 -4.65 0.28
CA ALA A 44 -1.78 -5.37 0.40
C ALA A 44 -1.89 -6.38 -0.72
N GLN A 45 -2.84 -7.26 -0.60
CA GLN A 45 -3.10 -8.22 -1.67
C GLN A 45 -4.58 -8.35 -1.98
N GLY A 46 -4.86 -8.66 -3.23
CA GLY A 46 -6.16 -9.04 -3.72
C GLY A 46 -6.11 -10.45 -4.28
N GLY A 47 -7.24 -11.15 -4.29
CA GLY A 47 -7.31 -12.54 -4.73
C GLY A 47 -7.42 -12.71 -6.25
N SER A 48 -7.61 -11.62 -6.99
CA SER A 48 -7.75 -11.64 -8.46
C SER A 48 -7.26 -10.33 -9.04
N PRO A 49 -6.90 -10.29 -10.34
CA PRO A 49 -6.56 -9.02 -10.98
C PRO A 49 -7.67 -7.98 -10.89
N THR A 50 -8.92 -8.40 -10.98
CA THR A 50 -10.07 -7.49 -10.82
C THR A 50 -10.07 -6.85 -9.44
N GLN A 51 -9.82 -7.62 -8.39
CA GLN A 51 -9.77 -7.08 -7.04
C GLN A 51 -8.55 -6.16 -6.85
N VAL A 52 -7.38 -6.55 -7.36
CA VAL A 52 -6.18 -5.71 -7.29
C VAL A 52 -6.45 -4.36 -7.96
N HIS A 53 -7.08 -4.37 -9.13
CA HIS A 53 -7.45 -3.13 -9.83
C HIS A 53 -8.42 -2.30 -9.00
N ALA A 54 -9.45 -2.93 -8.42
CA ALA A 54 -10.45 -2.24 -7.59
C ALA A 54 -9.81 -1.61 -6.35
N LEU A 55 -8.85 -2.31 -5.73
CA LEU A 55 -8.11 -1.78 -4.58
C LEU A 55 -7.32 -0.53 -4.97
N ALA A 56 -6.64 -0.57 -6.11
CA ALA A 56 -5.87 0.58 -6.60
C ALA A 56 -6.79 1.78 -6.87
N MET A 57 -7.93 1.55 -7.51
CA MET A 57 -8.89 2.62 -7.79
C MET A 57 -9.47 3.21 -6.51
N SER A 58 -9.78 2.37 -5.52
CA SER A 58 -10.30 2.83 -4.22
C SER A 58 -9.29 3.70 -3.49
N VAL A 59 -8.02 3.30 -3.46
CA VAL A 59 -6.94 4.10 -2.87
C VAL A 59 -6.83 5.45 -3.58
N GLY A 60 -6.79 5.43 -4.90
CA GLY A 60 -6.67 6.66 -5.70
C GLY A 60 -7.81 7.63 -5.47
N ASP A 61 -9.04 7.13 -5.46
CA ASP A 61 -10.24 7.96 -5.27
C ASP A 61 -10.27 8.58 -3.87
N LYS A 62 -10.03 7.79 -2.84
CA LYS A 62 -10.04 8.29 -1.47
C LYS A 62 -8.91 9.27 -1.19
N ALA A 63 -7.72 9.01 -1.69
CA ALA A 63 -6.59 9.91 -1.52
C ALA A 63 -6.88 11.27 -2.16
N ARG A 64 -7.45 11.26 -3.36
CA ARG A 64 -7.83 12.50 -4.06
C ARG A 64 -8.94 13.24 -3.32
N GLU A 65 -10.00 12.54 -2.94
CA GLU A 65 -11.19 13.17 -2.34
C GLU A 65 -10.95 13.68 -0.92
N LEU A 66 -10.22 12.92 -0.11
CA LEU A 66 -10.05 13.23 1.30
C LEU A 66 -8.75 13.98 1.62
N CYS A 67 -7.72 13.82 0.80
CA CYS A 67 -6.41 14.42 1.04
C CYS A 67 -5.96 15.35 -0.07
N GLY A 68 -6.70 15.42 -1.18
CA GLY A 68 -6.24 16.16 -2.36
C GLY A 68 -4.96 15.61 -2.96
N ALA A 69 -4.62 14.34 -2.67
CA ALA A 69 -3.37 13.73 -3.09
C ALA A 69 -3.58 12.92 -4.38
N ARG A 70 -2.66 13.08 -5.32
CA ARG A 70 -2.62 12.31 -6.55
C ARG A 70 -1.27 11.61 -6.64
N PRO A 71 -1.23 10.36 -7.12
CA PRO A 71 0.06 9.68 -7.23
C PRO A 71 0.92 10.33 -8.31
N LEU A 72 2.23 10.36 -8.08
CA LEU A 72 3.20 10.81 -9.06
C LEU A 72 3.31 9.82 -10.22
N ALA A 73 3.11 8.56 -9.94
CA ALA A 73 3.14 7.48 -10.93
C ALA A 73 2.28 6.32 -10.45
N VAL A 74 1.67 5.62 -11.39
CA VAL A 74 0.95 4.37 -11.12
C VAL A 74 1.37 3.38 -12.19
N ASP A 75 1.93 2.24 -11.77
CA ASP A 75 2.39 1.19 -12.67
C ASP A 75 1.64 -0.11 -12.42
N GLY A 76 1.41 -0.88 -13.47
CA GLY A 76 0.88 -2.23 -13.36
C GLY A 76 -0.62 -2.37 -13.50
N LEU A 77 -1.38 -1.29 -13.70
CA LEU A 77 -2.85 -1.36 -13.80
C LEU A 77 -3.34 -2.27 -14.93
N ARG A 78 -2.59 -2.35 -16.01
CA ARG A 78 -3.01 -3.12 -17.18
C ARG A 78 -3.19 -4.60 -16.88
N ASN A 79 -2.22 -5.21 -16.20
CA ASN A 79 -2.27 -6.63 -15.83
C ASN A 79 -2.84 -6.86 -14.44
N SER A 80 -2.67 -5.88 -13.55
CA SER A 80 -3.13 -5.92 -12.17
C SER A 80 -2.66 -7.15 -11.40
N ASN A 81 -1.43 -7.58 -11.66
CA ASN A 81 -0.75 -8.59 -10.85
C ASN A 81 0.02 -7.94 -9.71
N TRP A 82 0.57 -6.77 -9.99
CA TRP A 82 1.29 -5.95 -9.04
C TRP A 82 1.12 -4.50 -9.47
N VAL A 83 0.36 -3.74 -8.69
CA VAL A 83 0.16 -2.31 -8.93
C VAL A 83 0.97 -1.54 -7.89
N ALA A 84 1.79 -0.61 -8.35
CA ALA A 84 2.56 0.28 -7.49
C ALA A 84 2.07 1.72 -7.70
N MET A 85 1.72 2.39 -6.59
CA MET A 85 1.24 3.77 -6.61
C MET A 85 2.20 4.63 -5.78
N ASP A 86 2.86 5.56 -6.44
CA ASP A 86 3.90 6.41 -5.83
C ASP A 86 3.30 7.74 -5.36
N TYR A 87 3.23 7.92 -4.05
CA TYR A 87 2.79 9.18 -3.43
C TYR A 87 3.97 9.96 -2.82
N ALA A 88 5.18 9.73 -3.28
CA ALA A 88 6.43 10.31 -2.77
C ALA A 88 6.83 9.72 -1.40
N ASP A 89 6.19 10.14 -0.31
CA ASP A 89 6.50 9.61 1.03
C ASP A 89 6.00 8.20 1.26
N ILE A 90 5.01 7.79 0.47
CA ILE A 90 4.35 6.49 0.62
C ILE A 90 4.29 5.84 -0.76
N ILE A 91 4.73 4.61 -0.85
CA ILE A 91 4.52 3.80 -2.04
C ILE A 91 3.59 2.66 -1.67
N VAL A 92 2.47 2.56 -2.38
CA VAL A 92 1.45 1.52 -2.16
C VAL A 92 1.71 0.40 -3.15
N HIS A 93 1.85 -0.82 -2.64
CA HIS A 93 2.03 -2.02 -3.46
C HIS A 93 0.84 -2.95 -3.24
N ILE A 94 0.15 -3.27 -4.31
CA ILE A 94 -1.01 -4.16 -4.28
C ILE A 94 -0.70 -5.35 -5.18
N PHE A 95 -0.67 -6.54 -4.60
CA PHE A 95 -0.21 -7.75 -5.29
C PHE A 95 -1.28 -8.82 -5.34
N LEU A 96 -1.16 -9.71 -6.32
CA LEU A 96 -1.68 -11.06 -6.18
C LEU A 96 -0.81 -11.82 -5.18
N PRO A 97 -1.35 -12.85 -4.49
CA PRO A 97 -0.58 -13.58 -3.48
C PRO A 97 0.73 -14.17 -3.99
N GLU A 98 0.75 -14.69 -5.23
CA GLU A 98 1.94 -15.31 -5.81
C GLU A 98 3.06 -14.30 -6.01
N GLU A 99 2.74 -13.14 -6.59
CA GLU A 99 3.72 -12.07 -6.83
C GLU A 99 4.24 -11.52 -5.52
N ARG A 100 3.37 -11.36 -4.51
CA ARG A 100 3.79 -10.88 -3.20
C ARG A 100 4.83 -11.82 -2.57
N ALA A 101 4.56 -13.12 -2.61
CA ALA A 101 5.47 -14.12 -2.06
C ALA A 101 6.79 -14.16 -2.82
N PHE A 102 6.72 -14.06 -4.15
CA PHE A 102 7.90 -14.12 -5.00
C PHE A 102 8.84 -12.93 -4.78
N TYR A 103 8.30 -11.71 -4.79
CA TYR A 103 9.12 -10.50 -4.66
C TYR A 103 9.47 -10.16 -3.22
N ASP A 104 8.62 -10.51 -2.28
CA ASP A 104 8.86 -10.39 -0.83
C ASP A 104 9.46 -9.03 -0.42
N ILE A 105 8.93 -7.94 -0.97
CA ILE A 105 9.50 -6.60 -0.77
C ILE A 105 9.37 -6.11 0.67
N GLU A 106 8.41 -6.64 1.43
CA GLU A 106 8.22 -6.25 2.82
C GLU A 106 9.38 -6.66 3.72
N HIS A 107 10.20 -7.60 3.29
CA HIS A 107 11.36 -8.08 4.05
C HIS A 107 12.71 -7.62 3.46
N LEU A 108 12.70 -6.60 2.59
CA LEU A 108 13.95 -6.07 2.01
C LEU A 108 14.83 -5.37 3.05
N TRP A 109 14.24 -4.80 4.08
CA TRP A 109 14.97 -4.08 5.13
C TRP A 109 14.76 -4.77 6.47
N ALA A 110 15.80 -5.40 6.99
CA ALA A 110 15.73 -6.15 8.24
C ALA A 110 15.37 -5.27 9.44
N ASP A 111 15.76 -4.00 9.41
CA ASP A 111 15.53 -3.07 10.53
C ASP A 111 14.21 -2.30 10.43
N ALA A 112 13.44 -2.50 9.38
CA ALA A 112 12.16 -1.83 9.22
C ALA A 112 11.13 -2.39 10.20
N GLU A 113 10.31 -1.52 10.76
CA GLU A 113 9.16 -1.95 11.56
C GLU A 113 7.99 -2.29 10.65
N ILE A 114 7.40 -3.45 10.86
CA ILE A 114 6.24 -3.90 10.11
C ILE A 114 5.03 -3.89 11.04
N THR A 115 3.97 -3.17 10.64
CA THR A 115 2.70 -3.15 11.36
C THR A 115 1.68 -3.88 10.50
N GLU A 116 1.07 -4.91 11.06
CA GLU A 116 -0.01 -5.64 10.40
C GLU A 116 -1.34 -4.94 10.69
N ILE A 117 -2.13 -4.76 9.63
CA ILE A 117 -3.46 -4.17 9.73
C ILE A 117 -4.48 -5.29 9.62
N PRO A 118 -5.39 -5.44 10.58
CA PRO A 118 -6.38 -6.52 10.54
C PRO A 118 -7.27 -6.45 9.29
N ASP A 119 -7.60 -7.62 8.73
CA ASP A 119 -8.57 -7.69 7.66
C ASP A 119 -9.95 -7.34 8.18
N LEU A 120 -10.75 -6.65 7.37
CA LEU A 120 -12.15 -6.38 7.65
C LEU A 120 -13.01 -7.31 6.82
N ASP A 121 -13.82 -8.09 7.46
CA ASP A 121 -14.73 -9.05 6.81
C ASP A 121 -16.16 -8.52 6.75
#